data_b48bb738a362e5729c0dbe2f4bee2d62
#
_entry.id   b48bb738a362e5729c0dbe2f4bee2d62
#
_cell.length_a   1.000
_cell.length_b   1.000
_cell.length_c   1.000
_cell.angle_alpha   90.00
_cell.angle_beta   90.00
_cell.angle_gamma   90.00
#
_symmetry.space_group_name_H-M   'P 1'
#
loop_
_entity.id
_entity.type
_entity.pdbx_description
1 polymer ?
#
loop_
_entity_poly.entity_id
_entity_poly.type
_entity_poly.pdbx_seq_one_letter_code
_entity_poly.pdbx_strand_id
1 'polypeptide(L)'
;MRRLSTQDQSFMQIFAELLAFETVSDPELLKTVEQIIADVRQYGDAHVLKLTQQFDRHPAHQFSELELTQQQLKIAFDGLDYHVREALELAANRIREFHQAQKQEGWTYIDDLGNTLGQKITALDRVGIYVPGGLASYPSSVLMNAIPAHVAGVPEIIMVVPAPKGELNPLVLAAAYLAGVSRVFTIGGAQAVAALAYGTETIPSVDKITGPGNRFVAAAKRAVFGQVGIDMIAGPSEILVYAEGQNNAQWLAMDLLSQAEHDTVAQAIFITPDEQLLNEVEQAIEEHLANLPKAKIARTSIKNRGALILVKDRQEAIDLINQVAPEHLELCLDEAEQMAEQIRHAGAIFMGRYTPEAIGDYCAGPNHVLPTSGTARFSSPLGVYDFQKRSSLIMCSQQGVKTLAKTADILAQEENLDAHARSARYRYQ
;
A
#
# COMPACT_ATOMS: atom_id res chain seq x y z
N MET A 1 10.15 24.57 -8.93
CA MET A 1 10.62 23.17 -9.16
C MET A 1 12.00 23.19 -9.82
N ARG A 2 12.73 22.06 -9.86
CA ARG A 2 13.97 21.96 -10.69
C ARG A 2 13.55 21.85 -12.16
N ARG A 3 14.16 22.64 -13.03
CA ARG A 3 13.95 22.51 -14.48
C ARG A 3 15.11 21.74 -15.08
N LEU A 4 14.82 20.67 -15.80
CA LEU A 4 15.80 19.75 -16.37
C LEU A 4 15.49 19.49 -17.84
N SER A 5 16.53 19.22 -18.63
CA SER A 5 16.38 18.75 -20.01
C SER A 5 17.26 17.52 -20.23
N THR A 6 16.73 16.50 -20.90
CA THR A 6 17.50 15.31 -21.28
C THR A 6 18.68 15.60 -22.19
N GLN A 7 18.70 16.79 -22.82
CA GLN A 7 19.78 17.23 -23.66
C GLN A 7 20.97 17.83 -22.87
N ASP A 8 20.80 18.07 -21.56
CA ASP A 8 21.86 18.61 -20.72
C ASP A 8 22.87 17.53 -20.33
N GLN A 9 24.15 17.83 -20.42
CA GLN A 9 25.22 16.86 -20.05
C GLN A 9 25.14 16.37 -18.60
N SER A 10 24.61 17.20 -17.69
CA SER A 10 24.48 16.87 -16.26
C SER A 10 23.14 16.20 -15.94
N PHE A 11 22.25 15.99 -16.91
CA PHE A 11 20.89 15.49 -16.66
C PHE A 11 20.88 14.20 -15.84
N MET A 12 21.59 13.18 -16.28
CA MET A 12 21.59 11.87 -15.62
C MET A 12 22.10 11.90 -14.18
N GLN A 13 23.06 12.78 -13.89
CA GLN A 13 23.57 12.94 -12.53
C GLN A 13 22.49 13.58 -11.64
N ILE A 14 21.89 14.70 -12.08
CA ILE A 14 20.86 15.40 -11.32
C ILE A 14 19.60 14.53 -11.18
N PHE A 15 19.26 13.78 -12.19
CA PHE A 15 18.13 12.84 -12.17
C PHE A 15 18.35 11.71 -11.17
N ALA A 16 19.56 11.14 -11.12
CA ALA A 16 19.91 10.14 -10.11
C ALA A 16 19.83 10.70 -8.67
N GLU A 17 20.27 11.94 -8.46
CA GLU A 17 20.12 12.64 -7.17
C GLU A 17 18.64 12.88 -6.81
N LEU A 18 17.79 13.20 -7.80
CA LEU A 18 16.35 13.39 -7.61
C LEU A 18 15.67 12.08 -7.17
N LEU A 19 16.10 10.95 -7.72
CA LEU A 19 15.57 9.61 -7.42
C LEU A 19 16.18 8.99 -6.17
N ALA A 20 17.27 9.54 -5.62
CA ALA A 20 17.86 9.03 -4.41
C ALA A 20 16.90 9.20 -3.23
N PHE A 21 16.44 8.09 -2.68
CA PHE A 21 15.71 8.06 -1.43
C PHE A 21 16.72 7.83 -0.30
N GLU A 22 16.77 8.75 0.64
CA GLU A 22 17.44 8.47 1.90
C GLU A 22 16.66 7.36 2.60
N THR A 23 17.18 6.15 2.57
CA THR A 23 16.75 5.10 3.48
C THR A 23 17.13 5.58 4.88
N VAL A 24 16.16 6.16 5.59
CA VAL A 24 16.35 6.63 6.97
C VAL A 24 16.59 5.40 7.84
N SER A 25 17.83 4.92 7.87
CA SER A 25 18.33 4.05 8.93
C SER A 25 18.80 4.95 10.09
N ASP A 26 17.85 5.53 10.81
CA ASP A 26 18.13 6.20 12.07
C ASP A 26 18.30 5.12 13.16
N PRO A 27 19.54 4.84 13.62
CA PRO A 27 19.79 3.78 14.61
C PRO A 27 19.05 3.99 15.92
N GLU A 28 18.84 5.26 16.33
CA GLU A 28 18.11 5.59 17.56
C GLU A 28 16.61 5.29 17.41
N LEU A 29 16.05 5.57 16.23
CA LEU A 29 14.67 5.18 15.91
C LEU A 29 14.50 3.66 15.98
N LEU A 30 15.40 2.91 15.35
CA LEU A 30 15.33 1.44 15.31
C LEU A 30 15.42 0.86 16.74
N LYS A 31 16.39 1.32 17.54
CA LYS A 31 16.55 0.90 18.93
C LYS A 31 15.29 1.21 19.77
N THR A 32 14.70 2.38 19.58
CA THR A 32 13.46 2.76 20.25
C THR A 32 12.31 1.83 19.89
N VAL A 33 12.16 1.53 18.60
CA VAL A 33 11.11 0.63 18.10
C VAL A 33 11.31 -0.80 18.62
N GLU A 34 12.54 -1.31 18.60
CA GLU A 34 12.86 -2.64 19.14
C GLU A 34 12.53 -2.74 20.64
N GLN A 35 12.83 -1.70 21.41
CA GLN A 35 12.48 -1.67 22.83
C GLN A 35 10.97 -1.66 23.04
N ILE A 36 10.21 -0.85 22.26
CA ILE A 36 8.74 -0.83 22.33
C ILE A 36 8.18 -2.22 22.04
N ILE A 37 8.68 -2.89 20.98
CA ILE A 37 8.24 -4.24 20.62
C ILE A 37 8.53 -5.23 21.75
N ALA A 38 9.73 -5.20 22.33
CA ALA A 38 10.09 -6.07 23.45
C ALA A 38 9.19 -5.86 24.68
N ASP A 39 8.92 -4.61 25.03
CA ASP A 39 8.08 -4.27 26.16
C ASP A 39 6.61 -4.64 25.96
N VAL A 40 6.06 -4.45 24.73
CA VAL A 40 4.69 -4.93 24.43
C VAL A 40 4.59 -6.46 24.55
N ARG A 41 5.59 -7.19 24.06
CA ARG A 41 5.64 -8.66 24.20
C ARG A 41 5.71 -9.12 25.65
N GLN A 42 6.36 -8.34 26.51
CA GLN A 42 6.53 -8.70 27.92
C GLN A 42 5.34 -8.30 28.79
N TYR A 43 4.74 -7.14 28.53
CA TYR A 43 3.78 -6.48 29.43
C TYR A 43 2.38 -6.31 28.82
N GLY A 44 2.17 -6.71 27.57
CA GLY A 44 0.86 -6.76 26.90
C GLY A 44 0.06 -5.46 26.93
N ASP A 45 -1.22 -5.58 27.25
CA ASP A 45 -2.20 -4.48 27.30
C ASP A 45 -1.74 -3.31 28.18
N ALA A 46 -1.11 -3.61 29.31
CA ALA A 46 -0.66 -2.57 30.25
C ALA A 46 0.37 -1.64 29.62
N HIS A 47 1.31 -2.17 28.82
CA HIS A 47 2.32 -1.34 28.17
C HIS A 47 1.74 -0.57 26.98
N VAL A 48 0.88 -1.19 26.19
CA VAL A 48 0.17 -0.51 25.07
C VAL A 48 -0.64 0.67 25.61
N LEU A 49 -1.40 0.49 26.69
CA LEU A 49 -2.17 1.56 27.34
C LEU A 49 -1.24 2.70 27.80
N LYS A 50 -0.14 2.37 28.50
CA LYS A 50 0.84 3.35 28.96
C LYS A 50 1.39 4.21 27.83
N LEU A 51 1.79 3.57 26.71
CA LEU A 51 2.33 4.31 25.56
C LEU A 51 1.26 5.14 24.84
N THR A 52 0.01 4.65 24.77
CA THR A 52 -1.12 5.39 24.21
C THR A 52 -1.45 6.63 25.03
N GLN A 53 -1.44 6.52 26.37
CA GLN A 53 -1.56 7.68 27.25
C GLN A 53 -0.41 8.68 27.07
N GLN A 54 0.81 8.17 26.92
CA GLN A 54 2.02 9.01 26.80
C GLN A 54 2.07 9.75 25.46
N PHE A 55 1.86 9.06 24.35
CA PHE A 55 2.07 9.61 23.00
C PHE A 55 0.83 10.32 22.46
N ASP A 56 -0.35 9.73 22.67
CA ASP A 56 -1.61 10.27 22.18
C ASP A 56 -2.33 11.12 23.24
N ARG A 57 -1.84 11.14 24.48
CA ARG A 57 -2.53 11.78 25.62
C ARG A 57 -3.97 11.27 25.76
N HIS A 58 -4.17 10.00 25.45
CA HIS A 58 -5.49 9.37 25.49
C HIS A 58 -6.00 9.30 26.95
N PRO A 59 -7.28 9.65 27.20
CA PRO A 59 -7.80 9.73 28.58
C PRO A 59 -8.15 8.38 29.21
N ALA A 60 -8.07 7.26 28.49
CA ALA A 60 -8.42 5.93 28.97
C ALA A 60 -7.60 5.55 30.23
N HIS A 61 -8.26 4.98 31.22
CA HIS A 61 -7.64 4.46 32.45
C HIS A 61 -7.42 2.94 32.43
N GLN A 62 -8.15 2.22 31.58
CA GLN A 62 -8.04 0.78 31.41
C GLN A 62 -8.09 0.43 29.92
N PHE A 63 -7.48 -0.70 29.55
CA PHE A 63 -7.31 -1.07 28.15
C PHE A 63 -8.65 -1.28 27.42
N SER A 64 -9.67 -1.80 28.11
CA SER A 64 -11.01 -1.99 27.54
C SER A 64 -11.69 -0.71 27.04
N GLU A 65 -11.25 0.46 27.50
CA GLU A 65 -11.75 1.75 27.02
C GLU A 65 -11.16 2.15 25.65
N LEU A 66 -10.12 1.44 25.20
CA LEU A 66 -9.50 1.66 23.88
C LEU A 66 -10.21 0.91 22.76
N GLU A 67 -11.06 -0.08 23.09
CA GLU A 67 -11.83 -0.82 22.08
C GLU A 67 -13.19 -0.14 21.84
N LEU A 68 -13.50 0.09 20.57
CA LEU A 68 -14.78 0.65 20.13
C LEU A 68 -15.76 -0.48 19.78
N THR A 69 -16.99 -0.32 20.22
CA THR A 69 -18.07 -1.28 19.94
C THR A 69 -18.63 -1.10 18.52
N GLN A 70 -19.17 -2.17 17.93
CA GLN A 70 -19.88 -2.10 16.65
C GLN A 70 -21.05 -1.09 16.67
N GLN A 71 -21.69 -0.91 17.83
CA GLN A 71 -22.76 0.08 18.01
C GLN A 71 -22.21 1.52 17.84
N GLN A 72 -21.01 1.82 18.36
CA GLN A 72 -20.41 3.15 18.19
C GLN A 72 -20.05 3.41 16.72
N LEU A 73 -19.53 2.39 15.99
CA LEU A 73 -19.27 2.50 14.56
C LEU A 73 -20.57 2.76 13.77
N LYS A 74 -21.63 2.02 14.10
CA LYS A 74 -22.94 2.21 13.48
C LYS A 74 -23.52 3.59 13.74
N ILE A 75 -23.45 4.09 14.97
CA ILE A 75 -23.91 5.44 15.32
C ILE A 75 -23.14 6.50 14.51
N ALA A 76 -21.83 6.35 14.34
CA ALA A 76 -21.04 7.25 13.52
C ALA A 76 -21.48 7.22 12.05
N PHE A 77 -21.79 6.06 11.49
CA PHE A 77 -22.30 5.92 10.12
C PHE A 77 -23.70 6.52 9.96
N ASP A 78 -24.61 6.20 10.86
CA ASP A 78 -26.00 6.71 10.83
C ASP A 78 -26.06 8.23 11.02
N GLY A 79 -25.09 8.81 11.73
CA GLY A 79 -24.99 10.24 12.01
C GLY A 79 -24.33 11.08 10.91
N LEU A 80 -23.85 10.46 9.81
CA LEU A 80 -23.25 11.21 8.70
C LEU A 80 -24.30 12.08 7.96
N ASP A 81 -23.85 13.24 7.48
CA ASP A 81 -24.59 13.99 6.49
C ASP A 81 -24.93 13.13 5.27
N TYR A 82 -26.11 13.34 4.68
CA TYR A 82 -26.60 12.52 3.58
C TYR A 82 -25.61 12.47 2.40
N HIS A 83 -25.06 13.62 1.98
CA HIS A 83 -24.14 13.67 0.83
C HIS A 83 -22.81 13.01 1.13
N VAL A 84 -22.32 13.14 2.36
CA VAL A 84 -21.07 12.47 2.80
C VAL A 84 -21.27 10.96 2.84
N ARG A 85 -22.39 10.49 3.35
CA ARG A 85 -22.73 9.07 3.39
C ARG A 85 -22.88 8.49 1.98
N GLU A 86 -23.60 9.15 1.08
CA GLU A 86 -23.76 8.73 -0.31
C GLU A 86 -22.41 8.63 -1.04
N ALA A 87 -21.52 9.61 -0.85
CA ALA A 87 -20.18 9.58 -1.41
C ALA A 87 -19.34 8.41 -0.86
N LEU A 88 -19.40 8.15 0.45
CA LEU A 88 -18.69 7.07 1.10
C LEU A 88 -19.19 5.70 0.62
N GLU A 89 -20.51 5.52 0.50
CA GLU A 89 -21.14 4.30 -0.01
C GLU A 89 -20.77 4.04 -1.48
N LEU A 90 -20.78 5.09 -2.31
CA LEU A 90 -20.36 5.00 -3.72
C LEU A 90 -18.90 4.52 -3.82
N ALA A 91 -18.00 5.17 -3.09
CA ALA A 91 -16.59 4.79 -3.05
C ALA A 91 -16.42 3.33 -2.61
N ALA A 92 -17.05 2.94 -1.50
CA ALA A 92 -16.97 1.58 -0.98
C ALA A 92 -17.49 0.52 -1.97
N ASN A 93 -18.58 0.81 -2.69
CA ASN A 93 -19.14 -0.09 -3.68
C ASN A 93 -18.21 -0.26 -4.88
N ARG A 94 -17.65 0.82 -5.44
CA ARG A 94 -16.69 0.77 -6.54
C ARG A 94 -15.42 0.02 -6.17
N ILE A 95 -14.88 0.27 -4.96
CA ILE A 95 -13.72 -0.47 -4.43
C ILE A 95 -14.05 -1.96 -4.33
N ARG A 96 -15.24 -2.32 -3.83
CA ARG A 96 -15.67 -3.72 -3.70
C ARG A 96 -15.81 -4.40 -5.07
N GLU A 97 -16.44 -3.76 -6.03
CA GLU A 97 -16.60 -4.27 -7.39
C GLU A 97 -15.24 -4.55 -8.05
N PHE A 98 -14.31 -3.60 -7.98
CA PHE A 98 -12.97 -3.76 -8.53
C PHE A 98 -12.24 -4.94 -7.88
N HIS A 99 -12.24 -5.02 -6.55
CA HIS A 99 -11.54 -6.07 -5.83
C HIS A 99 -12.23 -7.44 -5.98
N GLN A 100 -13.53 -7.48 -6.21
CA GLN A 100 -14.23 -8.73 -6.55
C GLN A 100 -13.69 -9.37 -7.85
N ALA A 101 -13.30 -8.55 -8.82
CA ALA A 101 -12.67 -9.02 -10.05
C ALA A 101 -11.25 -9.59 -9.85
N GLN A 102 -10.57 -9.23 -8.75
CA GLN A 102 -9.24 -9.75 -8.41
C GLN A 102 -9.28 -11.12 -7.72
N LYS A 103 -10.45 -11.55 -7.23
CA LYS A 103 -10.57 -12.78 -6.46
C LYS A 103 -10.19 -13.99 -7.31
N GLN A 104 -9.25 -14.79 -6.78
CA GLN A 104 -8.78 -15.99 -7.45
C GLN A 104 -9.37 -17.24 -6.79
N GLU A 105 -9.64 -18.25 -7.62
CA GLU A 105 -10.08 -19.57 -7.18
C GLU A 105 -8.96 -20.59 -7.35
N GLY A 106 -9.03 -21.67 -6.56
CA GLY A 106 -8.15 -22.81 -6.71
C GLY A 106 -8.44 -23.58 -8.00
N TRP A 107 -7.46 -24.35 -8.46
CA TRP A 107 -7.59 -25.18 -9.65
C TRP A 107 -6.86 -26.51 -9.47
N THR A 108 -7.29 -27.53 -10.22
CA THR A 108 -6.65 -28.84 -10.30
C THR A 108 -6.67 -29.35 -11.74
N TYR A 109 -5.67 -30.15 -12.11
CA TYR A 109 -5.66 -30.90 -13.34
C TYR A 109 -5.07 -32.30 -13.10
N ILE A 110 -5.31 -33.21 -14.04
CA ILE A 110 -4.73 -34.56 -14.05
C ILE A 110 -3.65 -34.59 -15.15
N ASP A 111 -2.45 -35.01 -14.79
CA ASP A 111 -1.34 -35.16 -15.74
C ASP A 111 -1.42 -36.50 -16.51
N ASP A 112 -0.51 -36.67 -17.47
CA ASP A 112 -0.45 -37.89 -18.31
C ASP A 112 -0.14 -39.18 -17.53
N LEU A 113 0.36 -39.06 -16.29
CA LEU A 113 0.59 -40.19 -15.39
C LEU A 113 -0.60 -40.47 -14.46
N GLY A 114 -1.68 -39.70 -14.58
CA GLY A 114 -2.87 -39.80 -13.77
C GLY A 114 -2.72 -39.16 -12.39
N ASN A 115 -1.71 -38.34 -12.16
CA ASN A 115 -1.56 -37.58 -10.93
C ASN A 115 -2.47 -36.35 -10.93
N THR A 116 -3.05 -36.04 -9.78
CA THR A 116 -3.77 -34.75 -9.59
C THR A 116 -2.82 -33.72 -9.03
N LEU A 117 -2.64 -32.62 -9.76
CA LEU A 117 -1.88 -31.46 -9.37
C LEU A 117 -2.76 -30.23 -9.32
N GLY A 118 -2.46 -29.29 -8.44
CA GLY A 118 -3.26 -28.09 -8.34
C GLY A 118 -2.78 -27.09 -7.30
N GLN A 119 -3.64 -26.10 -7.10
CA GLN A 119 -3.44 -25.03 -6.15
C GLN A 119 -4.73 -24.77 -5.38
N LYS A 120 -4.66 -24.82 -4.06
CA LYS A 120 -5.73 -24.38 -3.16
C LYS A 120 -5.49 -22.93 -2.77
N ILE A 121 -6.52 -22.10 -2.88
CA ILE A 121 -6.50 -20.72 -2.42
C ILE A 121 -7.35 -20.60 -1.16
N THR A 122 -6.80 -19.99 -0.10
CA THR A 122 -7.50 -19.75 1.16
C THR A 122 -7.23 -18.33 1.63
N ALA A 123 -8.24 -17.69 2.22
CA ALA A 123 -8.04 -16.43 2.92
C ALA A 123 -7.09 -16.59 4.11
N LEU A 124 -6.51 -15.47 4.56
CA LEU A 124 -5.88 -15.38 5.88
C LEU A 124 -6.97 -15.47 6.95
N ASP A 125 -6.60 -15.92 8.15
CA ASP A 125 -7.57 -16.10 9.24
C ASP A 125 -7.86 -14.77 9.95
N ARG A 126 -6.86 -13.90 10.09
CA ARG A 126 -6.98 -12.60 10.74
C ARG A 126 -6.02 -11.58 10.17
N VAL A 127 -6.49 -10.35 10.00
CA VAL A 127 -5.71 -9.23 9.43
C VAL A 127 -5.81 -8.01 10.33
N GLY A 128 -4.67 -7.36 10.54
CA GLY A 128 -4.58 -6.05 11.18
C GLY A 128 -4.48 -4.94 10.13
N ILE A 129 -5.31 -3.91 10.24
CA ILE A 129 -5.18 -2.71 9.42
C ILE A 129 -4.77 -1.53 10.28
N TYR A 130 -3.71 -0.84 9.87
CA TYR A 130 -3.25 0.38 10.50
C TYR A 130 -3.80 1.58 9.73
N VAL A 131 -4.57 2.42 10.38
CA VAL A 131 -5.10 3.65 9.81
C VAL A 131 -4.41 4.84 10.47
N PRO A 132 -3.77 5.73 9.70
CA PRO A 132 -3.17 6.92 10.28
C PRO A 132 -4.22 7.80 10.97
N GLY A 133 -3.86 8.35 12.11
CA GLY A 133 -4.66 9.32 12.85
C GLY A 133 -3.89 10.62 13.04
N GLY A 134 -4.54 11.64 13.58
CA GLY A 134 -3.97 12.95 13.84
C GLY A 134 -4.70 14.09 13.15
N LEU A 135 -3.96 15.06 12.58
CA LEU A 135 -4.56 16.25 11.94
C LEU A 135 -5.37 15.93 10.67
N ALA A 136 -5.06 14.85 9.98
CA ALA A 136 -5.83 14.37 8.84
C ALA A 136 -6.49 13.03 9.19
N SER A 137 -7.72 12.86 8.76
CA SER A 137 -8.46 11.60 8.84
C SER A 137 -8.48 10.95 7.46
N TYR A 138 -8.27 9.62 7.41
CA TYR A 138 -8.17 8.88 6.16
C TYR A 138 -9.24 7.78 6.08
N PRO A 139 -10.53 8.14 5.89
CA PRO A 139 -11.59 7.16 5.70
C PRO A 139 -11.35 6.29 4.45
N SER A 140 -10.74 6.85 3.41
CA SER A 140 -10.32 6.11 2.22
C SER A 140 -9.34 4.99 2.55
N SER A 141 -8.36 5.23 3.43
CA SER A 141 -7.43 4.18 3.87
C SER A 141 -8.13 3.05 4.62
N VAL A 142 -9.22 3.33 5.33
CA VAL A 142 -10.05 2.26 5.93
C VAL A 142 -10.67 1.40 4.84
N LEU A 143 -11.34 2.01 3.86
CA LEU A 143 -11.98 1.29 2.76
C LEU A 143 -10.98 0.49 1.95
N MET A 144 -9.84 1.09 1.58
CA MET A 144 -8.80 0.51 0.73
C MET A 144 -8.06 -0.65 1.40
N ASN A 145 -8.00 -0.72 2.73
CA ASN A 145 -7.40 -1.85 3.44
C ASN A 145 -8.44 -2.92 3.81
N ALA A 146 -9.61 -2.53 4.32
CA ALA A 146 -10.59 -3.47 4.84
C ALA A 146 -11.41 -4.17 3.75
N ILE A 147 -11.81 -3.45 2.68
CA ILE A 147 -12.66 -4.04 1.63
C ILE A 147 -11.97 -5.20 0.89
N PRO A 148 -10.71 -5.08 0.40
CA PRO A 148 -10.04 -6.22 -0.25
C PRO A 148 -9.83 -7.41 0.70
N ALA A 149 -9.56 -7.17 1.99
CA ALA A 149 -9.49 -8.23 2.99
C ALA A 149 -10.85 -8.95 3.15
N HIS A 150 -11.93 -8.18 3.23
CA HIS A 150 -13.30 -8.73 3.30
C HIS A 150 -13.66 -9.52 2.03
N VAL A 151 -13.35 -9.01 0.83
CA VAL A 151 -13.56 -9.68 -0.46
C VAL A 151 -12.76 -10.98 -0.56
N ALA A 152 -11.54 -11.00 -0.02
CA ALA A 152 -10.71 -12.21 0.06
C ALA A 152 -11.35 -13.30 0.93
N GLY A 153 -12.28 -12.93 1.83
CA GLY A 153 -12.94 -13.82 2.76
C GLY A 153 -12.26 -13.91 4.14
N VAL A 154 -11.46 -12.90 4.52
CA VAL A 154 -10.88 -12.83 5.87
C VAL A 154 -11.98 -12.70 6.91
N PRO A 155 -12.07 -13.64 7.86
CA PRO A 155 -13.19 -13.65 8.82
C PRO A 155 -13.07 -12.61 9.93
N GLU A 156 -11.85 -12.15 10.25
CA GLU A 156 -11.64 -11.16 11.31
C GLU A 156 -10.66 -10.07 10.86
N ILE A 157 -11.14 -8.82 10.81
CA ILE A 157 -10.36 -7.64 10.45
C ILE A 157 -10.28 -6.74 11.69
N ILE A 158 -9.06 -6.53 12.19
CA ILE A 158 -8.78 -5.69 13.36
C ILE A 158 -8.19 -4.38 12.90
N MET A 159 -8.83 -3.26 13.20
CA MET A 159 -8.33 -1.93 12.89
C MET A 159 -7.67 -1.31 14.13
N VAL A 160 -6.50 -0.70 13.93
CA VAL A 160 -5.86 0.17 14.91
C VAL A 160 -5.76 1.58 14.33
N VAL A 161 -6.13 2.58 15.12
CA VAL A 161 -6.12 3.99 14.71
C VAL A 161 -5.78 4.87 15.92
N PRO A 162 -4.72 5.70 15.89
CA PRO A 162 -4.42 6.59 17.00
C PRO A 162 -5.52 7.62 17.20
N ALA A 163 -5.89 7.86 18.44
CA ALA A 163 -6.91 8.82 18.85
C ALA A 163 -6.33 9.84 19.84
N PRO A 164 -5.61 10.87 19.36
CA PRO A 164 -5.05 11.89 20.23
C PRO A 164 -6.14 12.53 21.09
N LYS A 165 -5.92 12.54 22.41
CA LYS A 165 -6.88 13.03 23.43
C LYS A 165 -8.20 12.24 23.46
N GLY A 166 -8.26 11.05 22.86
CA GLY A 166 -9.47 10.25 22.72
C GLY A 166 -10.42 10.73 21.60
N GLU A 167 -9.97 11.65 20.76
CA GLU A 167 -10.78 12.18 19.67
C GLU A 167 -10.56 11.42 18.37
N LEU A 168 -11.65 11.01 17.71
CA LEU A 168 -11.65 10.36 16.40
C LEU A 168 -12.62 11.08 15.47
N ASN A 169 -12.24 11.12 14.20
CA ASN A 169 -13.16 11.61 13.18
C ASN A 169 -14.29 10.58 12.95
N PRO A 170 -15.57 10.98 13.07
CA PRO A 170 -16.72 10.08 12.86
C PRO A 170 -16.72 9.41 11.47
N LEU A 171 -16.14 10.05 10.45
CA LEU A 171 -16.06 9.50 9.10
C LEU A 171 -15.14 8.27 9.02
N VAL A 172 -14.08 8.21 9.83
CA VAL A 172 -13.20 7.03 9.93
C VAL A 172 -13.97 5.84 10.54
N LEU A 173 -14.77 6.12 11.58
CA LEU A 173 -15.61 5.09 12.22
C LEU A 173 -16.71 4.59 11.29
N ALA A 174 -17.34 5.49 10.56
CA ALA A 174 -18.34 5.18 9.56
C ALA A 174 -17.76 4.31 8.42
N ALA A 175 -16.56 4.63 7.95
CA ALA A 175 -15.85 3.84 6.96
C ALA A 175 -15.53 2.43 7.51
N ALA A 176 -15.11 2.30 8.77
CA ALA A 176 -14.86 1.01 9.41
C ALA A 176 -16.13 0.15 9.49
N TYR A 177 -17.28 0.77 9.85
CA TYR A 177 -18.57 0.10 9.83
C TYR A 177 -18.94 -0.40 8.44
N LEU A 178 -18.87 0.48 7.43
CA LEU A 178 -19.23 0.19 6.04
C LEU A 178 -18.34 -0.88 5.39
N ALA A 179 -17.05 -0.88 5.74
CA ALA A 179 -16.07 -1.85 5.25
C ALA A 179 -16.12 -3.20 5.98
N GLY A 180 -16.92 -3.35 7.04
CA GLY A 180 -17.07 -4.60 7.78
C GLY A 180 -15.88 -4.92 8.70
N VAL A 181 -15.23 -3.89 9.28
CA VAL A 181 -14.17 -4.08 10.27
C VAL A 181 -14.75 -4.75 11.52
N SER A 182 -14.12 -5.84 11.99
CA SER A 182 -14.62 -6.65 13.09
C SER A 182 -14.39 -6.00 14.46
N ARG A 183 -13.20 -5.44 14.68
CA ARG A 183 -12.78 -4.80 15.94
C ARG A 183 -11.98 -3.55 15.66
N VAL A 184 -12.14 -2.52 16.48
CA VAL A 184 -11.41 -1.24 16.35
C VAL A 184 -10.79 -0.88 17.69
N PHE A 185 -9.48 -0.57 17.68
CA PHE A 185 -8.75 -0.12 18.86
C PHE A 185 -8.16 1.28 18.62
N THR A 186 -8.34 2.16 19.58
CA THR A 186 -7.84 3.55 19.54
C THR A 186 -6.39 3.64 19.99
N ILE A 187 -5.51 2.91 19.29
CA ILE A 187 -4.08 2.84 19.55
C ILE A 187 -3.28 3.10 18.27
N GLY A 188 -2.08 3.62 18.38
CA GLY A 188 -1.22 3.94 17.25
C GLY A 188 0.26 3.61 17.50
N GLY A 189 1.12 4.05 16.59
CA GLY A 189 2.58 3.91 16.72
C GLY A 189 3.11 2.48 16.65
N ALA A 190 4.36 2.32 17.04
CA ALA A 190 5.04 1.02 17.05
C ALA A 190 4.39 0.01 18.01
N GLN A 191 3.81 0.48 19.12
CA GLN A 191 3.11 -0.39 20.09
C GLN A 191 1.85 -1.03 19.48
N ALA A 192 1.13 -0.34 18.60
CA ALA A 192 -0.03 -0.92 17.92
C ALA A 192 0.40 -2.01 16.92
N VAL A 193 1.48 -1.79 16.18
CA VAL A 193 2.07 -2.79 15.28
C VAL A 193 2.55 -4.01 16.08
N ALA A 194 3.22 -3.81 17.22
CA ALA A 194 3.66 -4.90 18.09
C ALA A 194 2.48 -5.70 18.66
N ALA A 195 1.41 -5.03 19.10
CA ALA A 195 0.20 -5.66 19.61
C ALA A 195 -0.48 -6.54 18.52
N LEU A 196 -0.57 -6.04 17.28
CA LEU A 196 -1.10 -6.83 16.17
C LEU A 196 -0.20 -8.02 15.81
N ALA A 197 1.12 -7.87 15.85
CA ALA A 197 2.06 -8.91 15.45
C ALA A 197 2.17 -10.05 16.45
N TYR A 198 2.20 -9.75 17.75
CA TYR A 198 2.46 -10.74 18.80
C TYR A 198 1.22 -11.09 19.61
N GLY A 199 0.17 -10.28 19.52
CA GLY A 199 -0.99 -10.36 20.42
C GLY A 199 -0.71 -9.74 21.78
N THR A 200 -1.79 -9.48 22.49
CA THR A 200 -1.82 -9.09 23.91
C THR A 200 -2.92 -9.89 24.60
N GLU A 201 -3.28 -9.56 25.84
CA GLU A 201 -4.40 -10.19 26.54
C GLU A 201 -5.74 -9.95 25.83
N THR A 202 -5.89 -8.77 25.20
CA THR A 202 -7.15 -8.34 24.54
C THR A 202 -7.07 -8.42 23.01
N ILE A 203 -5.92 -8.04 22.41
CA ILE A 203 -5.74 -8.04 20.97
C ILE A 203 -5.14 -9.36 20.53
N PRO A 204 -5.86 -10.18 19.73
CA PRO A 204 -5.26 -11.39 19.16
C PRO A 204 -4.23 -11.05 18.10
N SER A 205 -3.17 -11.87 17.98
CA SER A 205 -2.20 -11.74 16.90
C SER A 205 -2.85 -11.94 15.53
N VAL A 206 -2.31 -11.25 14.51
CA VAL A 206 -2.81 -11.30 13.12
C VAL A 206 -1.82 -11.97 12.18
N ASP A 207 -2.29 -12.43 11.02
CA ASP A 207 -1.44 -13.04 9.99
C ASP A 207 -0.75 -12.03 9.11
N LYS A 208 -1.37 -10.86 8.90
CA LYS A 208 -0.83 -9.76 8.09
C LYS A 208 -1.23 -8.41 8.68
N ILE A 209 -0.32 -7.43 8.60
CA ILE A 209 -0.56 -6.02 8.94
C ILE A 209 -0.46 -5.20 7.67
N THR A 210 -1.50 -4.42 7.35
CA THR A 210 -1.54 -3.52 6.20
C THR A 210 -1.83 -2.08 6.62
N GLY A 211 -1.54 -1.15 5.74
CA GLY A 211 -1.81 0.28 5.93
C GLY A 211 -0.55 1.11 6.17
N PRO A 212 -0.60 2.39 5.74
CA PRO A 212 0.48 3.35 5.89
C PRO A 212 0.60 3.86 7.32
N GLY A 213 1.77 4.37 7.68
CA GLY A 213 2.01 5.00 8.95
C GLY A 213 3.28 5.85 8.95
N ASN A 214 3.53 6.55 10.05
CA ASN A 214 4.74 7.34 10.20
C ASN A 214 6.01 6.46 10.28
N ARG A 215 7.19 7.09 10.35
CA ARG A 215 8.50 6.41 10.40
C ARG A 215 8.62 5.35 11.51
N PHE A 216 7.95 5.52 12.66
CA PHE A 216 7.94 4.52 13.74
C PHE A 216 7.10 3.30 13.37
N VAL A 217 5.96 3.51 12.71
CA VAL A 217 5.09 2.43 12.21
C VAL A 217 5.80 1.65 11.10
N ALA A 218 6.42 2.35 10.16
CA ALA A 218 7.20 1.73 9.07
C ALA A 218 8.37 0.89 9.62
N ALA A 219 9.12 1.43 10.59
CA ALA A 219 10.20 0.71 11.26
C ALA A 219 9.68 -0.50 12.05
N ALA A 220 8.54 -0.38 12.73
CA ALA A 220 7.92 -1.47 13.46
C ALA A 220 7.42 -2.58 12.51
N LYS A 221 6.75 -2.24 11.41
CA LYS A 221 6.34 -3.21 10.38
C LYS A 221 7.55 -3.98 9.85
N ARG A 222 8.66 -3.28 9.55
CA ARG A 222 9.91 -3.92 9.12
C ARG A 222 10.47 -4.88 10.18
N ALA A 223 10.45 -4.48 11.46
CA ALA A 223 11.00 -5.26 12.55
C ALA A 223 10.18 -6.54 12.86
N VAL A 224 8.86 -6.52 12.62
CA VAL A 224 7.98 -7.67 12.87
C VAL A 224 7.80 -8.56 11.64
N PHE A 225 8.32 -8.18 10.48
CA PHE A 225 8.23 -9.00 9.27
C PHE A 225 8.93 -10.35 9.47
N GLY A 226 8.22 -11.43 9.13
CA GLY A 226 8.64 -12.80 9.41
C GLY A 226 7.91 -13.43 10.61
N GLN A 227 7.55 -12.64 11.63
CA GLN A 227 6.57 -13.03 12.65
C GLN A 227 5.15 -12.87 12.11
N VAL A 228 4.90 -11.82 11.37
CA VAL A 228 3.64 -11.47 10.71
C VAL A 228 3.95 -11.01 9.28
N GLY A 229 3.03 -11.22 8.34
CA GLY A 229 3.13 -10.63 7.01
C GLY A 229 2.88 -9.12 7.06
N ILE A 230 3.45 -8.39 6.12
CA ILE A 230 3.14 -6.97 5.91
C ILE A 230 2.75 -6.73 4.44
N ASP A 231 2.10 -5.61 4.15
CA ASP A 231 1.86 -5.14 2.79
C ASP A 231 3.19 -4.67 2.15
N MET A 232 3.67 -3.52 2.58
CA MET A 232 4.89 -2.89 2.08
C MET A 232 5.50 -1.94 3.13
N ILE A 233 6.71 -1.48 2.88
CA ILE A 233 7.31 -0.36 3.60
C ILE A 233 7.07 0.89 2.74
N ALA A 234 6.11 1.71 3.14
CA ALA A 234 5.78 2.93 2.43
C ALA A 234 6.86 4.00 2.64
N GLY A 235 7.28 4.61 1.55
CA GLY A 235 8.05 5.85 1.52
C GLY A 235 7.15 7.09 1.42
N PRO A 236 7.73 8.26 1.13
CA PRO A 236 6.96 9.45 0.78
C PRO A 236 6.12 9.23 -0.46
N SER A 237 4.95 9.87 -0.52
CA SER A 237 4.07 9.79 -1.69
C SER A 237 4.66 10.47 -2.92
N GLU A 238 4.36 9.93 -4.11
CA GLU A 238 4.96 10.31 -5.38
C GLU A 238 3.93 10.41 -6.49
N ILE A 239 4.05 11.45 -7.32
CA ILE A 239 3.34 11.54 -8.59
C ILE A 239 4.31 11.84 -9.73
N LEU A 240 4.10 11.18 -10.85
CA LEU A 240 4.69 11.54 -12.14
C LEU A 240 3.58 11.79 -13.14
N VAL A 241 3.54 12.98 -13.68
CA VAL A 241 2.60 13.38 -14.75
C VAL A 241 3.37 13.49 -16.06
N TYR A 242 2.96 12.72 -17.05
CA TYR A 242 3.40 12.87 -18.44
C TYR A 242 2.29 13.48 -19.27
N ALA A 243 2.60 14.53 -20.02
CA ALA A 243 1.64 15.17 -20.89
C ALA A 243 2.22 15.53 -22.25
N GLU A 244 1.44 15.31 -23.32
CA GLU A 244 1.76 15.77 -24.67
C GLU A 244 0.47 16.16 -25.41
N GLY A 245 0.64 16.98 -26.46
CA GLY A 245 -0.47 17.51 -27.24
C GLY A 245 -1.30 18.52 -26.45
N GLN A 246 -2.58 18.63 -26.78
CA GLN A 246 -3.44 19.66 -26.20
C GLN A 246 -3.87 19.31 -24.77
N ASN A 247 -3.32 20.00 -23.78
CA ASN A 247 -3.60 19.81 -22.36
C ASN A 247 -3.95 21.15 -21.68
N ASN A 248 -4.60 21.07 -20.51
CA ASN A 248 -4.86 22.21 -19.64
C ASN A 248 -3.79 22.29 -18.55
N ALA A 249 -2.89 23.27 -18.65
CA ALA A 249 -1.79 23.47 -17.71
C ALA A 249 -2.25 23.68 -16.26
N GLN A 250 -3.44 24.27 -16.04
CA GLN A 250 -4.01 24.47 -14.71
C GLN A 250 -4.39 23.12 -14.04
N TRP A 251 -4.91 22.15 -14.82
CA TRP A 251 -5.21 20.82 -14.32
C TRP A 251 -3.94 20.08 -13.95
N LEU A 252 -2.98 20.00 -14.87
CA LEU A 252 -1.70 19.31 -14.63
C LEU A 252 -0.93 19.89 -13.43
N ALA A 253 -0.97 21.21 -13.26
CA ALA A 253 -0.37 21.87 -12.10
C ALA A 253 -1.06 21.48 -10.79
N MET A 254 -2.41 21.37 -10.81
CA MET A 254 -3.17 20.96 -9.63
C MET A 254 -2.93 19.50 -9.27
N ASP A 255 -2.80 18.61 -10.27
CA ASP A 255 -2.49 17.19 -10.05
C ASP A 255 -1.09 17.01 -9.41
N LEU A 256 -0.09 17.80 -9.82
CA LEU A 256 1.21 17.83 -9.17
C LEU A 256 1.15 18.37 -7.73
N LEU A 257 0.30 19.35 -7.47
CA LEU A 257 0.14 19.99 -6.17
C LEU A 257 -0.71 19.17 -5.21
N SER A 258 -1.66 18.34 -5.70
CA SER A 258 -2.44 17.42 -4.87
C SER A 258 -1.53 16.45 -4.12
N GLN A 259 -0.48 15.97 -4.77
CA GLN A 259 0.52 15.13 -4.12
C GLN A 259 1.47 15.93 -3.22
N ALA A 260 1.92 17.10 -3.70
CA ALA A 260 2.88 17.92 -2.97
C ALA A 260 2.34 18.46 -1.63
N GLU A 261 1.00 18.56 -1.47
CA GLU A 261 0.39 19.03 -0.21
C GLU A 261 0.34 17.97 0.91
N HIS A 262 0.66 16.69 0.59
CA HIS A 262 0.63 15.60 1.56
C HIS A 262 1.75 15.71 2.59
N ASP A 263 3.00 15.94 2.13
CA ASP A 263 4.18 16.05 2.99
C ASP A 263 5.28 16.90 2.34
N THR A 264 6.15 17.47 3.15
CA THR A 264 7.33 18.26 2.70
C THR A 264 8.37 17.45 1.94
N VAL A 265 8.30 16.13 2.00
CA VAL A 265 9.17 15.16 1.31
C VAL A 265 8.46 14.40 0.18
N ALA A 266 7.18 14.70 -0.09
CA ALA A 266 6.47 14.18 -1.25
C ALA A 266 7.18 14.57 -2.56
N GLN A 267 7.08 13.73 -3.59
CA GLN A 267 7.71 13.96 -4.88
C GLN A 267 6.68 14.25 -5.97
N ALA A 268 6.92 15.28 -6.77
CA ALA A 268 6.09 15.63 -7.92
C ALA A 268 6.98 15.87 -9.15
N ILE A 269 6.84 15.03 -10.18
CA ILE A 269 7.62 15.08 -11.42
C ILE A 269 6.67 15.32 -12.58
N PHE A 270 6.98 16.30 -13.40
CA PHE A 270 6.30 16.57 -14.68
C PHE A 270 7.24 16.28 -15.84
N ILE A 271 6.81 15.53 -16.83
CA ILE A 271 7.58 15.19 -18.03
C ILE A 271 6.76 15.56 -19.28
N THR A 272 7.38 16.27 -20.22
CA THR A 272 6.75 16.62 -21.50
C THR A 272 7.80 16.83 -22.59
N PRO A 273 7.50 16.54 -23.87
CA PRO A 273 8.31 16.96 -25.00
C PRO A 273 8.01 18.39 -25.45
N ASP A 274 6.99 19.05 -24.88
CA ASP A 274 6.52 20.38 -25.26
C ASP A 274 7.02 21.45 -24.28
N GLU A 275 7.96 22.27 -24.73
CA GLU A 275 8.53 23.34 -23.91
C GLU A 275 7.50 24.43 -23.55
N GLN A 276 6.55 24.72 -24.44
CA GLN A 276 5.51 25.69 -24.16
C GLN A 276 4.60 25.18 -23.01
N LEU A 277 4.14 23.95 -23.09
CA LEU A 277 3.33 23.33 -22.04
C LEU A 277 4.09 23.29 -20.71
N LEU A 278 5.39 22.99 -20.73
CA LEU A 278 6.23 22.99 -19.54
C LEU A 278 6.25 24.38 -18.87
N ASN A 279 6.40 25.46 -19.65
CA ASN A 279 6.37 26.84 -19.15
C ASN A 279 4.99 27.21 -18.57
N GLU A 280 3.91 26.80 -19.24
CA GLU A 280 2.53 27.05 -18.79
C GLU A 280 2.23 26.32 -17.48
N VAL A 281 2.69 25.08 -17.32
CA VAL A 281 2.53 24.31 -16.06
C VAL A 281 3.35 24.95 -14.94
N GLU A 282 4.58 25.38 -15.19
CA GLU A 282 5.40 26.07 -14.19
C GLU A 282 4.73 27.35 -13.67
N GLN A 283 4.15 28.15 -14.57
CA GLN A 283 3.40 29.34 -14.21
C GLN A 283 2.13 28.99 -13.40
N ALA A 284 1.36 27.99 -13.85
CA ALA A 284 0.15 27.56 -13.19
C ALA A 284 0.39 27.05 -11.77
N ILE A 285 1.51 26.36 -11.52
CA ILE A 285 1.93 25.92 -10.16
C ILE A 285 2.08 27.15 -9.23
N GLU A 286 2.75 28.20 -9.68
CA GLU A 286 2.95 29.41 -8.86
C GLU A 286 1.63 30.16 -8.60
N GLU A 287 0.73 30.20 -9.59
CA GLU A 287 -0.61 30.79 -9.45
C GLU A 287 -1.44 30.05 -8.42
N HIS A 288 -1.47 28.70 -8.46
CA HIS A 288 -2.20 27.90 -7.49
C HIS A 288 -1.62 28.00 -6.09
N LEU A 289 -0.29 27.96 -5.94
CA LEU A 289 0.37 28.10 -4.64
C LEU A 289 0.08 29.41 -3.93
N ALA A 290 -0.34 30.46 -4.64
CA ALA A 290 -0.75 31.72 -4.02
C ALA A 290 -2.06 31.59 -3.20
N ASN A 291 -2.91 30.59 -3.51
CA ASN A 291 -4.24 30.45 -2.91
C ASN A 291 -4.46 29.11 -2.18
N LEU A 292 -3.51 28.18 -2.20
CA LEU A 292 -3.64 26.86 -1.59
C LEU A 292 -3.55 26.97 -0.05
N PRO A 293 -4.47 26.38 0.71
CA PRO A 293 -4.41 26.40 2.20
C PRO A 293 -3.10 25.80 2.73
N LYS A 294 -2.59 24.74 2.10
CA LYS A 294 -1.35 24.06 2.49
C LYS A 294 -0.13 24.50 1.65
N ALA A 295 -0.16 25.69 1.06
CA ALA A 295 0.89 26.20 0.17
C ALA A 295 2.31 26.08 0.75
N LYS A 296 2.50 26.21 2.07
CA LYS A 296 3.82 26.09 2.71
C LYS A 296 4.38 24.67 2.58
N ILE A 297 3.55 23.65 2.77
CA ILE A 297 3.94 22.23 2.64
C ILE A 297 4.24 21.95 1.19
N ALA A 298 3.31 22.22 0.29
CA ALA A 298 3.46 21.98 -1.14
C ALA A 298 4.67 22.69 -1.73
N ARG A 299 4.91 23.95 -1.38
CA ARG A 299 6.10 24.73 -1.83
C ARG A 299 7.41 24.11 -1.35
N THR A 300 7.45 23.58 -0.12
CA THR A 300 8.64 22.88 0.39
C THR A 300 8.88 21.58 -0.36
N SER A 301 7.84 20.79 -0.57
CA SER A 301 7.87 19.54 -1.32
C SER A 301 8.41 19.75 -2.73
N ILE A 302 7.77 20.61 -3.55
CA ILE A 302 8.18 20.85 -4.94
C ILE A 302 9.57 21.50 -5.08
N LYS A 303 9.99 22.30 -4.08
CA LYS A 303 11.35 22.87 -4.05
C LYS A 303 12.40 21.78 -3.87
N ASN A 304 12.16 20.84 -2.98
CA ASN A 304 13.13 19.81 -2.61
C ASN A 304 13.08 18.60 -3.55
N ARG A 305 11.88 18.17 -3.91
CA ARG A 305 11.61 16.89 -4.60
C ARG A 305 10.84 17.05 -5.92
N GLY A 306 10.55 18.27 -6.35
CA GLY A 306 9.84 18.53 -7.60
C GLY A 306 10.79 18.74 -8.79
N ALA A 307 10.37 18.22 -9.96
CA ALA A 307 11.09 18.44 -11.23
C ALA A 307 10.13 18.66 -12.40
N LEU A 308 10.52 19.56 -13.31
CA LEU A 308 9.93 19.76 -14.63
C LEU A 308 10.97 19.30 -15.66
N ILE A 309 10.65 18.26 -16.43
CA ILE A 309 11.62 17.58 -17.31
C ILE A 309 11.17 17.71 -18.76
N LEU A 310 11.97 18.41 -19.56
CA LEU A 310 11.82 18.46 -21.01
C LEU A 310 12.55 17.27 -21.63
N VAL A 311 11.81 16.40 -22.31
CA VAL A 311 12.35 15.27 -23.06
C VAL A 311 12.36 15.57 -24.57
N LYS A 312 13.12 14.80 -25.31
CA LYS A 312 13.17 14.93 -26.78
C LYS A 312 11.91 14.36 -27.43
N ASP A 313 11.43 13.23 -26.94
CA ASP A 313 10.32 12.49 -27.52
C ASP A 313 9.66 11.55 -26.48
N ARG A 314 8.57 10.91 -26.89
CA ARG A 314 7.79 9.96 -26.08
C ARG A 314 8.63 8.76 -25.62
N GLN A 315 9.58 8.28 -26.43
CA GLN A 315 10.39 7.12 -26.05
C GLN A 315 11.33 7.45 -24.88
N GLU A 316 11.97 8.61 -24.89
CA GLU A 316 12.74 9.06 -23.72
C GLU A 316 11.86 9.18 -22.46
N ALA A 317 10.63 9.70 -22.61
CA ALA A 317 9.70 9.77 -21.50
C ALA A 317 9.40 8.37 -20.92
N ILE A 318 9.10 7.37 -21.77
CA ILE A 318 8.85 5.98 -21.36
C ILE A 318 10.05 5.43 -20.60
N ASP A 319 11.26 5.66 -21.11
CA ASP A 319 12.48 5.16 -20.47
C ASP A 319 12.69 5.79 -19.08
N LEU A 320 12.48 7.11 -18.95
CA LEU A 320 12.56 7.80 -17.66
C LEU A 320 11.46 7.36 -16.68
N ILE A 321 10.22 7.23 -17.14
CA ILE A 321 9.09 6.73 -16.31
C ILE A 321 9.43 5.36 -15.75
N ASN A 322 9.92 4.44 -16.58
CA ASN A 322 10.33 3.12 -16.14
C ASN A 322 11.55 3.16 -15.19
N GLN A 323 12.40 4.19 -15.27
CA GLN A 323 13.49 4.41 -14.32
C GLN A 323 12.99 4.98 -13.00
N VAL A 324 12.02 5.87 -12.99
CA VAL A 324 11.39 6.40 -11.78
C VAL A 324 10.62 5.29 -11.06
N ALA A 325 9.86 4.49 -11.81
CA ALA A 325 8.91 3.51 -11.26
C ALA A 325 7.97 4.15 -10.22
N PRO A 326 7.19 5.20 -10.62
CA PRO A 326 6.47 6.05 -9.70
C PRO A 326 5.32 5.32 -9.01
N GLU A 327 4.93 5.83 -7.86
CA GLU A 327 3.69 5.41 -7.16
C GLU A 327 2.46 5.69 -8.02
N HIS A 328 2.25 6.95 -8.41
CA HIS A 328 1.18 7.38 -9.29
C HIS A 328 1.78 7.86 -10.61
N LEU A 329 1.25 7.33 -11.71
CA LEU A 329 1.61 7.75 -13.06
C LEU A 329 0.37 8.26 -13.80
N GLU A 330 0.36 9.54 -14.16
CA GLU A 330 -0.65 10.09 -15.05
C GLU A 330 -0.12 10.19 -16.48
N LEU A 331 -0.89 9.68 -17.45
CA LEU A 331 -0.63 9.72 -18.89
C LEU A 331 -1.66 10.60 -19.58
N CYS A 332 -1.36 11.90 -19.67
CA CYS A 332 -2.28 12.92 -20.18
C CYS A 332 -2.09 13.13 -21.70
N LEU A 333 -2.48 12.14 -22.51
CA LEU A 333 -2.40 12.14 -23.97
C LEU A 333 -3.54 11.36 -24.60
N ASP A 334 -3.69 11.46 -25.94
CA ASP A 334 -4.78 10.76 -26.66
C ASP A 334 -4.56 9.25 -26.72
N GLU A 335 -3.32 8.80 -26.95
CA GLU A 335 -2.96 7.37 -27.01
C GLU A 335 -2.44 6.83 -25.68
N ALA A 336 -3.06 7.21 -24.55
CA ALA A 336 -2.63 6.81 -23.23
C ALA A 336 -2.61 5.28 -23.01
N GLU A 337 -3.57 4.56 -23.56
CA GLU A 337 -3.61 3.08 -23.49
C GLU A 337 -2.41 2.43 -24.18
N GLN A 338 -2.03 2.93 -25.37
CA GLN A 338 -0.88 2.41 -26.12
C GLN A 338 0.44 2.70 -25.41
N MET A 339 0.55 3.88 -24.77
CA MET A 339 1.73 4.22 -23.98
C MET A 339 1.80 3.36 -22.71
N ALA A 340 0.67 3.12 -22.07
CA ALA A 340 0.59 2.29 -20.85
C ALA A 340 1.13 0.86 -21.07
N GLU A 341 0.94 0.26 -22.26
CA GLU A 341 1.50 -1.05 -22.61
C GLU A 341 3.04 -1.10 -22.55
N GLN A 342 3.72 0.05 -22.69
CA GLN A 342 5.17 0.17 -22.64
C GLN A 342 5.70 0.52 -21.25
N ILE A 343 4.80 0.84 -20.31
CA ILE A 343 5.16 1.12 -18.91
C ILE A 343 5.19 -0.20 -18.15
N ARG A 344 6.35 -0.53 -17.61
CA ARG A 344 6.56 -1.76 -16.84
C ARG A 344 6.52 -1.55 -15.34
N HIS A 345 6.74 -0.32 -14.89
CA HIS A 345 6.94 -0.02 -13.49
C HIS A 345 6.16 1.24 -13.10
N ALA A 346 5.00 1.04 -12.50
CA ALA A 346 4.21 2.08 -11.84
C ALA A 346 3.31 1.42 -10.80
N GLY A 347 3.01 2.11 -9.71
CA GLY A 347 2.05 1.64 -8.73
C GLY A 347 0.62 1.67 -9.29
N ALA A 348 0.20 2.82 -9.84
CA ALA A 348 -1.04 2.97 -10.58
C ALA A 348 -0.82 3.80 -11.84
N ILE A 349 -1.58 3.52 -12.91
CA ILE A 349 -1.52 4.26 -14.19
C ILE A 349 -2.88 4.88 -14.45
N PHE A 350 -2.91 6.21 -14.47
CA PHE A 350 -4.08 7.04 -14.74
C PHE A 350 -4.04 7.45 -16.21
N MET A 351 -4.98 6.97 -17.02
CA MET A 351 -4.94 7.11 -18.46
C MET A 351 -5.92 8.17 -18.95
N GLY A 352 -5.41 9.09 -19.75
CA GLY A 352 -6.19 10.16 -20.40
C GLY A 352 -6.32 11.41 -19.54
N ARG A 353 -6.63 12.53 -20.21
CA ARG A 353 -6.66 13.90 -19.62
C ARG A 353 -7.71 14.13 -18.55
N TYR A 354 -8.69 13.23 -18.41
CA TYR A 354 -9.81 13.36 -17.48
C TYR A 354 -9.68 12.46 -16.25
N THR A 355 -8.51 11.88 -16.03
CA THR A 355 -8.27 10.88 -14.98
C THR A 355 -7.21 11.36 -13.99
N PRO A 356 -7.52 12.33 -13.11
CA PRO A 356 -6.57 12.77 -12.09
C PRO A 356 -6.41 11.72 -10.99
N GLU A 357 -5.26 11.73 -10.31
CA GLU A 357 -4.95 10.89 -9.16
C GLU A 357 -6.07 10.86 -8.12
N ALA A 358 -6.66 12.03 -7.81
CA ALA A 358 -7.70 12.16 -6.81
C ALA A 358 -8.93 11.25 -7.05
N ILE A 359 -9.30 10.98 -8.32
CA ILE A 359 -10.39 10.03 -8.61
C ILE A 359 -9.98 8.60 -8.22
N GLY A 360 -8.73 8.20 -8.49
CA GLY A 360 -8.21 6.91 -8.08
C GLY A 360 -8.13 6.75 -6.58
N ASP A 361 -7.61 7.76 -5.91
CA ASP A 361 -7.41 7.75 -4.46
C ASP A 361 -8.70 7.61 -3.66
N TYR A 362 -9.80 8.15 -4.19
CA TYR A 362 -11.06 8.18 -3.43
C TYR A 362 -12.12 7.22 -3.94
N CYS A 363 -12.33 7.09 -5.26
CA CYS A 363 -13.56 6.47 -5.74
C CYS A 363 -13.52 5.71 -7.07
N ALA A 364 -12.38 5.64 -7.77
CA ALA A 364 -12.31 4.88 -9.03
C ALA A 364 -12.53 3.36 -8.83
N GLY A 365 -12.05 2.82 -7.71
CA GLY A 365 -12.15 1.40 -7.37
C GLY A 365 -10.81 0.72 -7.13
N PRO A 366 -9.75 0.91 -7.95
CA PRO A 366 -8.41 0.43 -7.66
C PRO A 366 -7.88 0.92 -6.32
N ASN A 367 -6.93 0.18 -5.74
CA ASN A 367 -6.39 0.48 -4.42
C ASN A 367 -5.35 1.61 -4.48
N HIS A 368 -5.40 2.51 -3.52
CA HIS A 368 -4.44 3.60 -3.36
C HIS A 368 -3.26 3.25 -2.42
N VAL A 369 -3.23 2.06 -1.83
CA VAL A 369 -2.05 1.59 -1.09
C VAL A 369 -1.07 1.03 -2.11
N LEU A 370 -0.16 1.89 -2.53
CA LEU A 370 0.70 1.70 -3.69
C LEU A 370 2.17 1.57 -3.28
N PRO A 371 2.98 0.85 -4.08
CA PRO A 371 4.43 0.81 -3.89
C PRO A 371 5.07 2.16 -4.19
N THR A 372 5.86 2.67 -3.25
CA THR A 372 6.57 3.95 -3.32
C THR A 372 8.07 3.74 -3.50
N SER A 373 8.84 4.81 -3.70
CA SER A 373 10.31 4.79 -3.70
C SER A 373 10.90 3.80 -4.71
N GLY A 374 10.28 3.73 -5.89
CA GLY A 374 10.71 2.87 -6.98
C GLY A 374 10.44 1.38 -6.75
N THR A 375 9.74 0.99 -5.68
CA THR A 375 9.42 -0.42 -5.39
C THR A 375 8.37 -1.02 -6.33
N ALA A 376 7.70 -0.21 -7.14
CA ALA A 376 6.82 -0.67 -8.22
C ALA A 376 7.53 -1.60 -9.24
N ARG A 377 8.88 -1.72 -9.18
CA ARG A 377 9.67 -2.69 -9.95
C ARG A 377 9.43 -4.13 -9.52
N PHE A 378 9.02 -4.37 -8.28
CA PHE A 378 8.86 -5.71 -7.68
C PHE A 378 7.69 -5.85 -6.72
N SER A 379 6.97 -4.76 -6.46
CA SER A 379 5.77 -4.73 -5.62
C SER A 379 4.56 -4.27 -6.41
N SER A 380 3.38 -4.65 -5.95
CA SER A 380 2.10 -4.31 -6.56
C SER A 380 1.24 -3.49 -5.60
N PRO A 381 0.19 -2.80 -6.08
CA PRO A 381 -0.86 -2.26 -5.23
C PRO A 381 -1.43 -3.32 -4.28
N LEU A 382 -1.89 -2.90 -3.11
CA LEU A 382 -2.62 -3.78 -2.21
C LEU A 382 -3.87 -4.32 -2.91
N GLY A 383 -4.08 -5.63 -2.84
CA GLY A 383 -5.20 -6.27 -3.50
C GLY A 383 -5.71 -7.49 -2.75
N VAL A 384 -6.71 -8.16 -3.31
CA VAL A 384 -7.29 -9.40 -2.74
C VAL A 384 -6.23 -10.49 -2.58
N TYR A 385 -5.28 -10.57 -3.50
CA TYR A 385 -4.17 -11.53 -3.48
C TYR A 385 -3.24 -11.37 -2.27
N ASP A 386 -3.21 -10.20 -1.62
CA ASP A 386 -2.45 -9.96 -0.39
C ASP A 386 -3.06 -10.62 0.84
N PHE A 387 -4.35 -10.89 0.78
CA PHE A 387 -5.14 -11.51 1.84
C PHE A 387 -5.48 -12.97 1.56
N GLN A 388 -4.91 -13.53 0.49
CA GLN A 388 -5.03 -14.93 0.09
C GLN A 388 -3.68 -15.62 0.08
N LYS A 389 -3.64 -16.87 0.52
CA LYS A 389 -2.47 -17.73 0.42
C LYS A 389 -2.75 -18.91 -0.50
N ARG A 390 -1.69 -19.41 -1.13
CA ARG A 390 -1.74 -20.51 -2.08
C ARG A 390 -1.00 -21.71 -1.51
N SER A 391 -1.64 -22.89 -1.55
CA SER A 391 -1.03 -24.16 -1.17
C SER A 391 -1.04 -25.11 -2.35
N SER A 392 0.09 -25.75 -2.65
CA SER A 392 0.16 -26.76 -3.69
C SER A 392 -0.61 -28.02 -3.28
N LEU A 393 -1.38 -28.58 -4.20
CA LEU A 393 -2.06 -29.85 -4.08
C LEU A 393 -1.35 -30.86 -4.96
N ILE A 394 -0.88 -31.96 -4.36
CA ILE A 394 -0.16 -33.05 -5.06
C ILE A 394 -0.75 -34.38 -4.58
N MET A 395 -1.31 -35.13 -5.53
CA MET A 395 -1.80 -36.49 -5.29
C MET A 395 -1.31 -37.40 -6.42
N CYS A 396 -0.37 -38.29 -6.11
CA CYS A 396 0.10 -39.26 -7.10
C CYS A 396 -0.87 -40.43 -7.28
N SER A 397 -1.08 -40.84 -8.52
CA SER A 397 -1.71 -42.10 -8.84
C SER A 397 -0.78 -43.28 -8.52
N GLN A 398 -1.33 -44.49 -8.40
CA GLN A 398 -0.52 -45.68 -8.22
C GLN A 398 0.46 -45.93 -9.38
N GLN A 399 0.09 -45.55 -10.60
CA GLN A 399 0.95 -45.64 -11.78
C GLN A 399 2.00 -44.50 -11.81
N GLY A 400 1.56 -43.28 -11.53
CA GLY A 400 2.41 -42.09 -11.54
C GLY A 400 3.52 -42.15 -10.52
N VAL A 401 3.21 -42.63 -9.29
CA VAL A 401 4.22 -42.74 -8.24
C VAL A 401 5.36 -43.71 -8.61
N LYS A 402 5.07 -44.79 -9.35
CA LYS A 402 6.12 -45.72 -9.79
C LYS A 402 7.18 -45.07 -10.69
N THR A 403 6.76 -44.11 -11.50
CA THR A 403 7.66 -43.35 -12.39
C THR A 403 8.37 -42.25 -11.63
N LEU A 404 7.60 -41.41 -10.91
CA LEU A 404 8.13 -40.23 -10.24
C LEU A 404 9.02 -40.58 -9.05
N ALA A 405 8.70 -41.65 -8.31
CA ALA A 405 9.50 -42.05 -7.15
C ALA A 405 10.90 -42.57 -7.53
N LYS A 406 11.07 -43.17 -8.70
CA LYS A 406 12.41 -43.53 -9.21
C LYS A 406 13.27 -42.32 -9.47
N THR A 407 12.69 -41.30 -10.10
CA THR A 407 13.38 -40.02 -10.34
C THR A 407 13.73 -39.32 -9.04
N ALA A 408 12.77 -39.27 -8.10
CA ALA A 408 13.02 -38.66 -6.79
C ALA A 408 14.08 -39.39 -5.96
N ASP A 409 14.13 -40.73 -6.02
CA ASP A 409 15.16 -41.54 -5.36
C ASP A 409 16.57 -41.23 -5.90
N ILE A 410 16.73 -41.18 -7.23
CA ILE A 410 18.00 -40.86 -7.88
C ILE A 410 18.45 -39.44 -7.48
N LEU A 411 17.61 -38.44 -7.61
CA LEU A 411 17.95 -37.04 -7.30
C LEU A 411 18.29 -36.87 -5.82
N ALA A 412 17.54 -37.47 -4.93
CA ALA A 412 17.80 -37.39 -3.50
C ALA A 412 19.12 -38.08 -3.08
N GLN A 413 19.52 -39.14 -3.79
CA GLN A 413 20.85 -39.77 -3.57
C GLN A 413 21.99 -38.83 -3.99
N GLU A 414 21.88 -38.18 -5.15
CA GLU A 414 22.89 -37.20 -5.60
C GLU A 414 22.99 -35.98 -4.68
N GLU A 415 21.90 -35.63 -4.01
CA GLU A 415 21.88 -34.58 -2.98
C GLU A 415 22.34 -35.07 -1.60
N ASN A 416 22.71 -36.36 -1.44
CA ASN A 416 23.07 -37.01 -0.18
C ASN A 416 21.92 -36.96 0.88
N LEU A 417 20.68 -37.02 0.42
CA LEU A 417 19.47 -37.03 1.27
C LEU A 417 18.87 -38.47 1.34
N ASP A 418 19.55 -39.38 2.06
CA ASP A 418 19.20 -40.80 2.10
C ASP A 418 17.77 -41.08 2.58
N ALA A 419 17.25 -40.33 3.55
CA ALA A 419 15.89 -40.51 4.01
C ALA A 419 14.84 -40.13 2.93
N HIS A 420 15.11 -39.09 2.12
CA HIS A 420 14.28 -38.72 0.98
C HIS A 420 14.33 -39.82 -0.11
N ALA A 421 15.53 -40.30 -0.43
CA ALA A 421 15.72 -41.39 -1.38
C ALA A 421 14.92 -42.64 -0.97
N ARG A 422 15.05 -43.08 0.28
CA ARG A 422 14.30 -44.25 0.81
C ARG A 422 12.80 -44.01 0.84
N SER A 423 12.35 -42.79 1.20
CA SER A 423 10.93 -42.47 1.20
C SER A 423 10.30 -42.62 -0.20
N ALA A 424 11.02 -42.20 -1.25
CA ALA A 424 10.60 -42.39 -2.64
C ALA A 424 10.68 -43.90 -3.02
N ARG A 425 11.79 -44.58 -2.71
CA ARG A 425 12.07 -45.97 -3.06
C ARG A 425 11.00 -46.93 -2.57
N TYR A 426 10.51 -46.77 -1.32
CA TYR A 426 9.46 -47.61 -0.75
C TYR A 426 8.13 -47.52 -1.48
N ARG A 427 7.93 -46.60 -2.40
CA ARG A 427 6.68 -46.40 -3.15
C ARG A 427 6.71 -47.03 -4.54
N TYR A 428 7.86 -47.58 -4.99
CA TYR A 428 7.94 -48.27 -6.27
C TYR A 428 8.56 -49.66 -6.17
N GLN A 429 9.12 -50.02 -5.02
CA GLN A 429 9.52 -51.42 -4.66
C GLN A 429 8.27 -52.14 -4.10
#